data_a009b97751a835898d086b5582cd03f6
#
_entry.id   a009b97751a835898d086b5582cd03f6
#
_cell.length_a   1.000
_cell.length_b   1.000
_cell.length_c   1.000
_cell.angle_alpha   90.00
_cell.angle_beta   90.00
_cell.angle_gamma   90.00
#
_symmetry.space_group_name_H-M   'P 1'
#
loop_
_entity.id
_entity.type
_entity.pdbx_description
1 polymer ?
#
loop_
_entity_poly.entity_id
_entity_poly.type
_entity_poly.pdbx_seq_one_letter_code
_entity_poly.pdbx_strand_id
1 'polypeptide(L)'
;RGTGDLGLVVERERGRVLVVDTTARATLAAIEGLGDLSHASIVYSRDARYAFVFGRDGGLTRVDLLRQRIDRRVVQAGNSIGGAISQNGRVVAAQNYSPGGIKLFDATTLELLAELPASPGPDGKPSKVVGLADAPGGRFVASLFDAGEIWIIDASNPRVPAVRKFPGVGRQPYDGFVTPDGRHY
;
A
#
# COMPACT_ATOMS: atom_id res chain seq x y z
N ARG A 1 -14.70 -22.26 8.57
CA ARG A 1 -13.68 -21.98 7.56
C ARG A 1 -12.83 -20.79 8.02
N GLY A 2 -11.53 -20.86 7.82
CA GLY A 2 -10.63 -19.72 8.02
C GLY A 2 -10.70 -18.76 6.84
N THR A 3 -10.15 -17.54 7.02
CA THR A 3 -10.08 -16.53 5.96
C THR A 3 -8.98 -16.83 4.92
N GLY A 4 -8.10 -17.81 5.17
CA GLY A 4 -6.97 -18.13 4.31
C GLY A 4 -7.33 -18.60 2.89
N ASP A 5 -8.57 -19.04 2.68
CA ASP A 5 -9.07 -19.44 1.36
C ASP A 5 -9.75 -18.30 0.60
N LEU A 6 -9.93 -17.14 1.24
CA LEU A 6 -10.57 -15.98 0.64
C LEU A 6 -9.54 -15.06 0.01
N GLY A 7 -9.88 -14.53 -1.15
CA GLY A 7 -9.08 -13.55 -1.88
C GLY A 7 -9.94 -12.48 -2.54
N LEU A 8 -9.27 -11.47 -3.10
CA LEU A 8 -9.92 -10.45 -3.91
C LEU A 8 -9.39 -10.49 -5.36
N VAL A 9 -10.30 -10.30 -6.30
CA VAL A 9 -10.00 -10.06 -7.71
C VAL A 9 -10.47 -8.67 -8.09
N VAL A 10 -9.60 -7.86 -8.70
CA VAL A 10 -9.98 -6.53 -9.18
C VAL A 10 -10.62 -6.63 -10.55
N GLU A 11 -11.88 -6.22 -10.69
CA GLU A 11 -12.54 -5.98 -11.95
C GLU A 11 -12.38 -4.51 -12.35
N ARG A 12 -11.28 -4.20 -13.01
CA ARG A 12 -10.87 -2.83 -13.36
C ARG A 12 -11.93 -2.05 -14.13
N GLU A 13 -12.48 -2.66 -15.18
CA GLU A 13 -13.47 -2.01 -16.05
C GLU A 13 -14.78 -1.70 -15.33
N ARG A 14 -15.10 -2.46 -14.28
CA ARG A 14 -16.32 -2.26 -13.49
C ARG A 14 -16.08 -1.48 -12.20
N GLY A 15 -14.82 -1.12 -11.89
CA GLY A 15 -14.46 -0.37 -10.69
C GLY A 15 -14.87 -1.08 -9.39
N ARG A 16 -14.77 -2.42 -9.34
CA ARG A 16 -15.17 -3.23 -8.19
C ARG A 16 -14.17 -4.32 -7.89
N VAL A 17 -14.30 -4.92 -6.72
CA VAL A 17 -13.56 -6.13 -6.35
C VAL A 17 -14.53 -7.30 -6.13
N LEU A 18 -14.08 -8.50 -6.52
CA LEU A 18 -14.80 -9.74 -6.24
C LEU A 18 -14.14 -10.43 -5.04
N VAL A 19 -14.94 -10.84 -4.07
CA VAL A 19 -14.51 -11.77 -3.02
C VAL A 19 -14.64 -13.17 -3.57
N VAL A 20 -13.53 -13.91 -3.61
CA VAL A 20 -13.48 -15.27 -4.14
C VAL A 20 -13.05 -16.26 -3.05
N ASP A 21 -13.66 -17.44 -3.07
CA ASP A 21 -13.23 -18.61 -2.28
C ASP A 21 -12.42 -19.51 -3.24
N THR A 22 -11.12 -19.60 -2.98
CA THR A 22 -10.19 -20.35 -3.84
C THR A 22 -10.36 -21.86 -3.71
N THR A 23 -10.82 -22.35 -2.55
CA THR A 23 -11.12 -23.77 -2.31
C THR A 23 -12.42 -24.16 -3.00
N ALA A 24 -13.48 -23.39 -2.80
CA ALA A 24 -14.77 -23.64 -3.46
C ALA A 24 -14.78 -23.25 -4.94
N ARG A 25 -13.77 -22.50 -5.41
CA ARG A 25 -13.66 -21.93 -6.76
C ARG A 25 -14.91 -21.13 -7.14
N ALA A 26 -15.35 -20.28 -6.23
CA ALA A 26 -16.58 -19.53 -6.35
C ALA A 26 -16.37 -18.04 -6.03
N THR A 27 -17.10 -17.20 -6.75
CA THR A 27 -17.27 -15.78 -6.38
C THR A 27 -18.36 -15.70 -5.32
N LEU A 28 -18.02 -15.11 -4.18
CA LEU A 28 -18.96 -15.00 -3.04
C LEU A 28 -19.71 -13.66 -3.08
N ALA A 29 -19.05 -12.59 -3.49
CA ALA A 29 -19.63 -11.25 -3.55
C ALA A 29 -18.88 -10.36 -4.54
N ALA A 30 -19.58 -9.32 -5.01
CA ALA A 30 -18.99 -8.17 -5.70
C ALA A 30 -19.16 -6.93 -4.82
N ILE A 31 -18.08 -6.18 -4.61
CA ILE A 31 -18.07 -5.00 -3.76
C ILE A 31 -17.72 -3.79 -4.62
N GLU A 32 -18.61 -2.82 -4.64
CA GLU A 32 -18.50 -1.57 -5.39
C GLU A 32 -18.17 -0.39 -4.45
N GLY A 33 -17.91 0.80 -5.03
CA GLY A 33 -17.68 2.02 -4.24
C GLY A 33 -16.24 2.20 -3.77
N LEU A 34 -15.27 1.50 -4.39
CA LEU A 34 -13.85 1.62 -4.05
C LEU A 34 -13.14 2.78 -4.79
N GLY A 35 -13.83 3.47 -5.71
CA GLY A 35 -13.28 4.53 -6.53
C GLY A 35 -12.62 4.01 -7.82
N ASP A 36 -11.58 4.69 -8.30
CA ASP A 36 -10.90 4.33 -9.54
C ASP A 36 -9.93 3.16 -9.30
N LEU A 37 -10.27 2.01 -9.84
CA LEU A 37 -9.45 0.78 -9.80
C LEU A 37 -8.70 0.51 -11.12
N SER A 38 -8.57 1.50 -12.00
CA SER A 38 -7.86 1.35 -13.29
C SER A 38 -6.40 0.92 -13.10
N HIS A 39 -5.80 1.27 -11.97
CA HIS A 39 -4.54 0.73 -11.47
C HIS A 39 -4.68 0.56 -9.95
N ALA A 40 -4.90 -0.65 -9.50
CA ALA A 40 -5.10 -0.95 -8.10
C ALA A 40 -4.15 -2.04 -7.62
N SER A 41 -3.76 -1.97 -6.36
CA SER A 41 -3.06 -3.05 -5.67
C SER A 41 -3.75 -3.40 -4.36
N ILE A 42 -3.44 -4.59 -3.84
CA ILE A 42 -4.06 -5.13 -2.65
C ILE A 42 -2.99 -5.71 -1.73
N VAL A 43 -3.08 -5.38 -0.45
CA VAL A 43 -2.36 -6.07 0.61
C VAL A 43 -3.34 -6.58 1.66
N TYR A 44 -2.98 -7.65 2.36
CA TYR A 44 -3.88 -8.29 3.34
C TYR A 44 -3.38 -8.07 4.77
N SER A 45 -4.33 -7.97 5.71
CA SER A 45 -4.01 -8.05 7.14
C SER A 45 -3.37 -9.40 7.47
N ARG A 46 -2.59 -9.46 8.54
CA ARG A 46 -1.82 -10.67 8.89
C ARG A 46 -2.70 -11.87 9.26
N ASP A 47 -3.93 -11.62 9.70
CA ASP A 47 -4.97 -12.63 9.93
C ASP A 47 -5.79 -12.96 8.66
N ALA A 48 -5.43 -12.38 7.51
CA ALA A 48 -6.12 -12.50 6.23
C ALA A 48 -7.63 -12.15 6.25
N ARG A 49 -8.09 -11.44 7.30
CA ARG A 49 -9.50 -11.02 7.41
C ARG A 49 -9.81 -9.78 6.61
N TYR A 50 -8.88 -8.84 6.56
CA TYR A 50 -9.05 -7.58 5.85
C TYR A 50 -8.12 -7.48 4.67
N ALA A 51 -8.63 -6.89 3.59
CA ALA A 51 -7.82 -6.46 2.47
C ALA A 51 -7.79 -4.93 2.40
N PHE A 52 -6.62 -4.38 2.11
CA PHE A 52 -6.42 -2.96 1.87
C PHE A 52 -6.23 -2.77 0.37
N VAL A 53 -7.19 -2.10 -0.26
CA VAL A 53 -7.21 -1.83 -1.69
C VAL A 53 -6.82 -0.38 -1.93
N PHE A 54 -5.78 -0.18 -2.73
CA PHE A 54 -5.29 1.13 -3.13
C PHE A 54 -5.81 1.44 -4.53
N GLY A 55 -6.55 2.54 -4.65
CA GLY A 55 -7.12 2.99 -5.91
C GLY A 55 -6.31 4.12 -6.55
N ARG A 56 -6.43 4.25 -7.88
CA ARG A 56 -5.75 5.27 -8.67
C ARG A 56 -6.13 6.69 -8.27
N ASP A 57 -7.33 6.89 -7.77
CA ASP A 57 -7.85 8.16 -7.24
C ASP A 57 -7.29 8.56 -5.86
N GLY A 58 -6.29 7.83 -5.36
CA GLY A 58 -5.76 8.02 -4.02
C GLY A 58 -6.60 7.37 -2.92
N GLY A 59 -7.59 6.57 -3.28
CA GLY A 59 -8.40 5.83 -2.33
C GLY A 59 -7.62 4.73 -1.62
N LEU A 60 -7.77 4.65 -0.31
CA LEU A 60 -7.36 3.52 0.52
C LEU A 60 -8.62 2.94 1.15
N THR A 61 -8.98 1.73 0.75
CA THR A 61 -10.20 1.05 1.19
C THR A 61 -9.87 -0.22 1.96
N ARG A 62 -10.37 -0.35 3.19
CA ARG A 62 -10.33 -1.59 3.95
C ARG A 62 -11.62 -2.39 3.70
N VAL A 63 -11.46 -3.61 3.18
CA VAL A 63 -12.54 -4.55 2.88
C VAL A 63 -12.53 -5.66 3.93
N ASP A 64 -13.66 -5.94 4.56
CA ASP A 64 -13.87 -7.10 5.45
C ASP A 64 -14.28 -8.30 4.58
N LEU A 65 -13.38 -9.27 4.41
CA LEU A 65 -13.60 -10.45 3.58
C LEU A 65 -14.71 -11.37 4.13
N LEU A 66 -14.82 -11.48 5.46
CA LEU A 66 -15.85 -12.31 6.08
C LEU A 66 -17.24 -11.69 5.96
N ARG A 67 -17.33 -10.36 6.07
CA ARG A 67 -18.60 -9.62 5.93
C ARG A 67 -18.90 -9.22 4.51
N GLN A 68 -17.92 -9.40 3.59
CA GLN A 68 -18.04 -9.11 2.17
C GLN A 68 -18.48 -7.67 1.88
N ARG A 69 -17.87 -6.71 2.57
CA ARG A 69 -18.22 -5.28 2.44
C ARG A 69 -17.04 -4.37 2.71
N ILE A 70 -17.17 -3.13 2.26
CA ILE A 70 -16.28 -2.06 2.71
C ILE A 70 -16.48 -1.85 4.21
N ASP A 71 -15.38 -1.89 4.95
CA ASP A 71 -15.36 -1.55 6.37
C ASP A 71 -15.04 -0.06 6.55
N ARG A 72 -14.02 0.43 5.85
CA ARG A 72 -13.61 1.85 5.85
C ARG A 72 -13.01 2.25 4.51
N ARG A 73 -13.13 3.53 4.16
CA ARG A 73 -12.46 4.13 3.01
C ARG A 73 -12.05 5.56 3.32
N VAL A 74 -10.84 5.92 2.92
CA VAL A 74 -10.32 7.30 2.92
C VAL A 74 -9.75 7.62 1.56
N VAL A 75 -9.84 8.87 1.12
CA VAL A 75 -9.10 9.37 -0.05
C VAL A 75 -7.93 10.17 0.51
N GLN A 76 -6.72 9.68 0.30
CA GLN A 76 -5.53 10.16 1.00
C GLN A 76 -4.54 10.91 0.10
N ALA A 77 -4.75 10.85 -1.21
CA ALA A 77 -3.91 11.52 -2.22
C ALA A 77 -4.73 11.83 -3.47
N GLY A 78 -4.14 12.51 -4.44
CA GLY A 78 -4.74 12.72 -5.77
C GLY A 78 -4.45 11.59 -6.74
N ASN A 79 -3.37 10.83 -6.51
CA ASN A 79 -3.00 9.68 -7.32
C ASN A 79 -2.11 8.73 -6.50
N SER A 80 -2.52 7.48 -6.41
CA SER A 80 -1.82 6.41 -5.71
C SER A 80 -1.84 5.15 -6.57
N ILE A 81 -0.92 4.22 -6.30
CA ILE A 81 -0.89 2.94 -7.05
C ILE A 81 -0.73 1.74 -6.14
N GLY A 82 -0.42 1.93 -4.88
CA GLY A 82 -0.18 0.81 -4.01
C GLY A 82 0.28 1.16 -2.62
N GLY A 83 0.70 0.13 -1.92
CA GLY A 83 1.20 0.26 -0.57
C GLY A 83 1.64 -1.07 0.02
N ALA A 84 2.02 -1.03 1.28
CA ALA A 84 2.46 -2.18 2.04
C ALA A 84 1.83 -2.19 3.43
N ILE A 85 1.81 -3.34 4.08
CA ILE A 85 1.43 -3.46 5.48
C ILE A 85 2.62 -3.95 6.29
N SER A 86 2.88 -3.32 7.45
CA SER A 86 3.97 -3.71 8.35
C SER A 86 3.86 -5.18 8.76
N GLN A 87 5.00 -5.81 9.06
CA GLN A 87 5.02 -7.24 9.42
C GLN A 87 4.20 -7.56 10.67
N ASN A 88 4.06 -6.60 11.60
CA ASN A 88 3.18 -6.75 12.77
C ASN A 88 1.69 -6.44 12.47
N GLY A 89 1.35 -6.06 11.24
CA GLY A 89 -0.02 -5.80 10.80
C GLY A 89 -0.65 -4.51 11.33
N ARG A 90 0.12 -3.62 11.97
CA ARG A 90 -0.44 -2.43 12.64
C ARG A 90 -0.45 -1.17 11.77
N VAL A 91 0.43 -1.08 10.80
CA VAL A 91 0.63 0.11 9.96
C VAL A 91 0.45 -0.24 8.50
N VAL A 92 -0.40 0.51 7.80
CA VAL A 92 -0.52 0.49 6.35
C VAL A 92 0.20 1.72 5.81
N ALA A 93 1.12 1.51 4.87
CA ALA A 93 1.83 2.56 4.16
C ALA A 93 1.27 2.69 2.74
N ALA A 94 0.87 3.89 2.32
CA ALA A 94 0.41 4.18 0.99
C ALA A 94 1.48 4.95 0.21
N GLN A 95 1.78 4.51 -1.01
CA GLN A 95 2.70 5.18 -1.92
C GLN A 95 1.94 6.05 -2.90
N ASN A 96 2.44 7.28 -3.13
CA ASN A 96 1.73 8.28 -3.91
C ASN A 96 2.54 8.79 -5.10
N TYR A 97 1.84 8.98 -6.22
CA TYR A 97 2.37 9.67 -7.40
C TYR A 97 2.12 11.18 -7.31
N SER A 98 0.99 11.59 -6.79
CA SER A 98 0.63 12.99 -6.60
C SER A 98 -0.07 13.17 -5.23
N PRO A 99 0.48 14.04 -4.39
CA PRO A 99 1.63 14.94 -4.58
C PRO A 99 3.00 14.29 -4.53
N GLY A 100 3.10 12.95 -4.43
CA GLY A 100 4.30 12.19 -4.14
C GLY A 100 4.39 11.85 -2.65
N GLY A 101 5.42 11.08 -2.27
CA GLY A 101 5.66 10.70 -0.88
C GLY A 101 4.84 9.50 -0.40
N ILE A 102 4.88 9.32 0.92
CA ILE A 102 4.29 8.15 1.60
C ILE A 102 3.45 8.63 2.76
N LYS A 103 2.30 8.00 2.96
CA LYS A 103 1.47 8.22 4.15
C LYS A 103 1.33 6.93 4.93
N LEU A 104 1.45 7.03 6.26
CA LEU A 104 1.30 5.92 7.18
C LEU A 104 -0.06 6.02 7.87
N PHE A 105 -0.77 4.90 7.91
CA PHE A 105 -2.10 4.79 8.50
C PHE A 105 -2.14 3.69 9.56
N ASP A 106 -2.95 3.88 10.58
CA ASP A 106 -3.35 2.78 11.47
C ASP A 106 -4.15 1.75 10.69
N ALA A 107 -3.74 0.48 10.70
CA ALA A 107 -4.38 -0.57 9.91
C ALA A 107 -5.81 -0.89 10.38
N THR A 108 -6.18 -0.52 11.62
CA THR A 108 -7.51 -0.78 12.17
C THR A 108 -8.48 0.36 11.88
N THR A 109 -8.03 1.60 12.05
CA THR A 109 -8.90 2.77 11.99
C THR A 109 -8.80 3.53 10.67
N LEU A 110 -7.74 3.34 9.89
CA LEU A 110 -7.31 4.17 8.76
C LEU A 110 -7.07 5.64 9.17
N GLU A 111 -6.77 5.89 10.45
CA GLU A 111 -6.29 7.19 10.91
C GLU A 111 -4.91 7.48 10.31
N LEU A 112 -4.71 8.69 9.81
CA LEU A 112 -3.38 9.13 9.36
C LEU A 112 -2.44 9.29 10.56
N LEU A 113 -1.34 8.56 10.55
CA LEU A 113 -0.33 8.58 11.61
C LEU A 113 0.83 9.52 11.29
N ALA A 114 1.29 9.50 10.03
CA ALA A 114 2.36 10.36 9.56
C ALA A 114 2.29 10.56 8.04
N GLU A 115 2.85 11.69 7.59
CA GLU A 115 3.05 12.02 6.19
C GLU A 115 4.55 12.27 5.96
N LEU A 116 5.10 11.62 4.92
CA LEU A 116 6.50 11.68 4.54
C LEU A 116 6.59 12.27 3.12
N PRO A 117 6.76 13.59 2.98
CA PRO A 117 6.92 14.23 1.69
C PRO A 117 8.14 13.70 0.94
N ALA A 118 8.00 13.39 -0.36
CA ALA A 118 9.11 12.91 -1.16
C ALA A 118 10.20 13.95 -1.36
N SER A 119 11.45 13.48 -1.51
CA SER A 119 12.52 14.31 -2.06
C SER A 119 12.13 14.80 -3.46
N PRO A 120 12.57 16.01 -3.86
CA PRO A 120 12.27 16.51 -5.19
C PRO A 120 13.06 15.75 -6.27
N GLY A 121 12.45 15.59 -7.44
CA GLY A 121 13.11 15.17 -8.65
C GLY A 121 13.89 16.30 -9.32
N PRO A 122 14.48 16.07 -10.51
CA PRO A 122 15.26 17.07 -11.25
C PRO A 122 14.44 18.31 -11.66
N ASP A 123 13.12 18.19 -11.77
CA ASP A 123 12.20 19.27 -12.10
C ASP A 123 11.75 20.09 -10.86
N GLY A 124 12.28 19.77 -9.68
CA GLY A 124 11.96 20.42 -8.42
C GLY A 124 10.62 19.96 -7.81
N LYS A 125 9.86 19.08 -8.46
CA LYS A 125 8.61 18.55 -7.92
C LYS A 125 8.86 17.33 -7.03
N PRO A 126 7.98 17.08 -6.06
CA PRO A 126 8.06 15.86 -5.25
C PRO A 126 8.08 14.61 -6.12
N SER A 127 9.01 13.70 -5.85
CA SER A 127 9.14 12.44 -6.58
C SER A 127 7.93 11.54 -6.38
N LYS A 128 7.56 10.83 -7.43
CA LYS A 128 6.66 9.68 -7.33
C LYS A 128 7.32 8.58 -6.50
N VAL A 129 6.53 7.94 -5.67
CA VAL A 129 6.93 6.67 -5.03
C VAL A 129 6.32 5.53 -5.82
N VAL A 130 7.17 4.68 -6.38
CA VAL A 130 6.76 3.64 -7.34
C VAL A 130 6.92 2.22 -6.79
N GLY A 131 7.81 2.02 -5.84
CA GLY A 131 7.98 0.76 -5.11
C GLY A 131 7.86 0.99 -3.62
N LEU A 132 7.17 0.08 -2.92
CA LEU A 132 7.05 0.11 -1.46
C LEU A 132 6.88 -1.32 -0.94
N ALA A 133 7.79 -1.75 -0.08
CA ALA A 133 7.76 -3.06 0.54
C ALA A 133 7.92 -2.97 2.05
N ASP A 134 7.30 -3.90 2.78
CA ASP A 134 7.55 -4.08 4.21
C ASP A 134 8.88 -4.80 4.46
N ALA A 135 9.53 -4.46 5.56
CA ALA A 135 10.81 -5.03 5.96
C ALA A 135 10.83 -5.36 7.46
N PRO A 136 11.73 -6.26 7.90
CA PRO A 136 11.85 -6.62 9.32
C PRO A 136 12.06 -5.42 10.24
N GLY A 137 11.55 -5.53 11.48
CA GLY A 137 11.75 -4.53 12.52
C GLY A 137 10.84 -3.31 12.38
N GLY A 138 9.65 -3.45 11.78
CA GLY A 138 8.69 -2.34 11.66
C GLY A 138 9.10 -1.32 10.60
N ARG A 139 9.87 -1.74 9.60
CA ARG A 139 10.39 -0.88 8.55
C ARG A 139 9.64 -1.06 7.24
N PHE A 140 9.75 -0.03 6.38
CA PHE A 140 9.40 -0.07 4.97
C PHE A 140 10.58 0.37 4.13
N VAL A 141 10.66 -0.14 2.90
CA VAL A 141 11.63 0.31 1.90
C VAL A 141 10.87 0.87 0.71
N ALA A 142 11.28 2.02 0.21
CA ALA A 142 10.58 2.73 -0.86
C ALA A 142 11.52 3.18 -1.96
N SER A 143 11.06 3.07 -3.22
CA SER A 143 11.74 3.58 -4.41
C SER A 143 11.13 4.91 -4.85
N LEU A 144 11.94 5.96 -4.88
CA LEU A 144 11.57 7.30 -5.32
C LEU A 144 12.06 7.53 -6.75
N PHE A 145 11.13 7.43 -7.70
CA PHE A 145 11.40 7.34 -9.13
C PHE A 145 12.15 8.55 -9.70
N ASP A 146 11.64 9.76 -9.47
CA ASP A 146 12.20 10.98 -10.06
C ASP A 146 13.43 11.45 -9.30
N ALA A 147 13.49 11.21 -7.98
CA ALA A 147 14.63 11.58 -7.14
C ALA A 147 15.82 10.63 -7.28
N GLY A 148 15.63 9.41 -7.82
CA GLY A 148 16.71 8.41 -7.89
C GLY A 148 17.17 7.93 -6.53
N GLU A 149 16.23 7.79 -5.58
CA GLU A 149 16.53 7.46 -4.18
C GLU A 149 15.84 6.16 -3.76
N ILE A 150 16.47 5.45 -2.82
CA ILE A 150 15.81 4.44 -1.98
C ILE A 150 15.72 4.98 -0.55
N TRP A 151 14.55 4.82 0.06
CA TRP A 151 14.34 5.18 1.46
C TRP A 151 14.13 3.93 2.31
N ILE A 152 14.76 3.89 3.48
CA ILE A 152 14.39 2.99 4.57
C ILE A 152 13.65 3.82 5.61
N ILE A 153 12.40 3.44 5.89
CA ILE A 153 11.51 4.13 6.81
C ILE A 153 11.34 3.25 8.04
N ASP A 154 11.82 3.70 9.18
CA ASP A 154 11.57 3.06 10.46
C ASP A 154 10.25 3.58 11.03
N ALA A 155 9.23 2.74 11.00
CA ALA A 155 7.88 2.99 11.50
C ALA A 155 7.62 2.23 12.83
N SER A 156 8.63 1.89 13.60
CA SER A 156 8.47 1.32 14.95
C SER A 156 7.68 2.27 15.86
N ASN A 157 7.88 3.58 15.70
CA ASN A 157 6.97 4.62 16.17
C ASN A 157 6.33 5.30 14.95
N PRO A 158 5.15 4.86 14.50
CA PRO A 158 4.61 5.31 13.22
C PRO A 158 4.08 6.75 13.21
N ARG A 159 3.96 7.40 14.38
CA ARG A 159 3.63 8.83 14.46
C ARG A 159 4.84 9.74 14.29
N VAL A 160 6.05 9.21 14.52
CA VAL A 160 7.32 9.93 14.35
C VAL A 160 8.31 8.98 13.65
N PRO A 161 8.05 8.60 12.38
CA PRO A 161 8.92 7.68 11.67
C PRO A 161 10.27 8.31 11.36
N ALA A 162 11.34 7.53 11.42
CA ALA A 162 12.66 7.94 10.99
C ALA A 162 12.90 7.50 9.53
N VAL A 163 13.49 8.38 8.72
CA VAL A 163 13.77 8.09 7.31
C VAL A 163 15.26 8.17 7.05
N ARG A 164 15.83 7.07 6.55
CA ARG A 164 17.19 7.04 6.00
C ARG A 164 17.11 7.01 4.48
N LYS A 165 17.72 8.01 3.85
CA LYS A 165 17.72 8.21 2.40
C LYS A 165 19.03 7.73 1.79
N PHE A 166 18.94 7.05 0.66
CA PHE A 166 20.08 6.63 -0.16
C PHE A 166 19.92 7.24 -1.56
N PRO A 167 20.58 8.37 -1.82
CA PRO A 167 20.55 9.01 -3.13
C PRO A 167 21.48 8.32 -4.12
N GLY A 168 21.21 8.55 -5.42
CA GLY A 168 22.11 8.09 -6.49
C GLY A 168 22.15 6.58 -6.70
N VAL A 169 21.08 5.85 -6.32
CA VAL A 169 21.01 4.39 -6.49
C VAL A 169 20.78 3.96 -7.94
N GLY A 170 20.54 4.90 -8.84
CA GLY A 170 20.30 4.68 -10.26
C GLY A 170 19.34 5.69 -10.84
N ARG A 171 19.16 5.64 -12.17
CA ARG A 171 18.12 6.42 -12.84
C ARG A 171 16.79 5.69 -12.70
N GLN A 172 15.80 6.38 -12.13
CA GLN A 172 14.42 5.89 -12.05
C GLN A 172 14.30 4.50 -11.40
N PRO A 173 14.76 4.32 -10.12
CA PRO A 173 14.49 3.08 -9.40
C PRO A 173 12.97 2.83 -9.41
N TYR A 174 12.59 1.58 -9.68
CA TYR A 174 11.17 1.23 -9.88
C TYR A 174 10.69 0.28 -8.77
N ASP A 175 10.05 -0.82 -9.16
CA ASP A 175 9.61 -1.83 -8.20
C ASP A 175 10.79 -2.52 -7.52
N GLY A 176 10.53 -3.01 -6.31
CA GLY A 176 11.47 -3.81 -5.57
C GLY A 176 10.75 -4.69 -4.55
N PHE A 177 11.48 -5.63 -4.00
CA PHE A 177 11.00 -6.47 -2.91
C PHE A 177 12.12 -6.73 -1.91
N VAL A 178 11.74 -7.01 -0.68
CA VAL A 178 12.69 -7.42 0.36
C VAL A 178 12.88 -8.92 0.28
N THR A 179 14.13 -9.38 0.25
CA THR A 179 14.45 -10.82 0.23
C THR A 179 13.88 -11.53 1.45
N PRO A 180 13.58 -12.86 1.37
CA PRO A 180 13.01 -13.61 2.49
C PRO A 180 13.82 -13.57 3.78
N ASP A 181 15.13 -13.40 3.68
CA ASP A 181 16.02 -13.22 4.83
C ASP A 181 16.01 -11.78 5.40
N GLY A 182 15.31 -10.86 4.75
CA GLY A 182 15.18 -9.47 5.15
C GLY A 182 16.45 -8.62 5.02
N ARG A 183 17.45 -9.08 4.27
CA ARG A 183 18.79 -8.46 4.20
C ARG A 183 19.01 -7.60 2.97
N HIS A 184 18.25 -7.83 1.91
CA HIS A 184 18.41 -7.14 0.63
C HIS A 184 17.08 -6.60 0.12
N TYR A 185 17.17 -5.51 -0.64
CA TYR A 185 16.07 -4.88 -1.38
C TYR A 185 16.50 -4.70 -2.83
#